data_cb980c4d79ea6cb96bc8840b8d54636c
#
_entry.id   cb980c4d79ea6cb96bc8840b8d54636c
#
_cell.length_a   1.000
_cell.length_b   1.000
_cell.length_c   1.000
_cell.angle_alpha   90.00
_cell.angle_beta   90.00
_cell.angle_gamma   90.00
#
_symmetry.space_group_name_H-M   'P 1'
#
loop_
_entity.id
_entity.type
_entity.pdbx_description
1 polymer ?
#
loop_
_entity_poly.entity_id
_entity_poly.type
_entity_poly.pdbx_seq_one_letter_code
_entity_poly.pdbx_strand_id
1 'polypeptide(L)'
;MPSPTASKCFWIRLQQLRFHAHHGLLPEEATLGQRFVLDLECAYHPPSEPWTDELSHTVSYAELCEQIRELCEQRRFKLLESLADAIVERLRAEFPKLEYIRVCLHKPSVPLAALLDEAAVELRWCSETWPNSLASS
;
A
#
# COMPACT_ATOMS: atom_id res chain seq x y z
N MET A 1 -6.29 5.13 34.28
CA MET A 1 -5.57 5.17 33.00
C MET A 1 -5.99 3.97 32.16
N PRO A 2 -6.34 4.16 30.91
CA PRO A 2 -6.63 3.02 30.07
C PRO A 2 -5.36 2.20 29.87
N SER A 3 -5.50 0.89 29.90
CA SER A 3 -4.40 -0.01 29.63
C SER A 3 -4.00 0.06 28.16
N PRO A 4 -2.69 0.09 27.83
CA PRO A 4 -2.27 0.01 26.42
C PRO A 4 -2.81 -1.23 25.69
N THR A 5 -3.09 -2.32 26.45
CA THR A 5 -3.62 -3.55 25.86
C THR A 5 -5.11 -3.46 25.53
N ALA A 6 -5.81 -2.38 25.95
CA ALA A 6 -7.22 -2.17 25.66
C ALA A 6 -7.47 -1.50 24.32
N SER A 7 -6.42 -1.06 23.63
CA SER A 7 -6.55 -0.40 22.34
C SER A 7 -6.98 -1.38 21.25
N LYS A 8 -7.95 -0.95 20.44
CA LYS A 8 -8.38 -1.70 19.27
C LYS A 8 -7.70 -1.10 18.05
N CYS A 9 -7.49 -1.94 17.06
CA CYS A 9 -6.87 -1.52 15.81
C CYS A 9 -7.54 -2.24 14.66
N PHE A 10 -7.96 -1.50 13.65
CA PHE A 10 -8.49 -2.10 12.43
C PHE A 10 -7.37 -2.28 11.42
N TRP A 11 -7.34 -3.45 10.81
CA TRP A 11 -6.45 -3.76 9.70
C TRP A 11 -7.26 -3.87 8.43
N ILE A 12 -6.80 -3.22 7.37
CA ILE A 12 -7.37 -3.36 6.04
C ILE A 12 -6.33 -4.03 5.17
N ARG A 13 -6.71 -5.10 4.49
CA ARG A 13 -5.83 -5.80 3.56
C ARG A 13 -6.48 -5.85 2.20
N LEU A 14 -5.80 -5.30 1.21
CA LEU A 14 -6.18 -5.40 -0.19
C LEU A 14 -5.17 -6.32 -0.84
N GLN A 15 -5.65 -7.48 -1.28
CA GLN A 15 -4.78 -8.54 -1.75
C GLN A 15 -4.88 -8.70 -3.25
N GLN A 16 -3.72 -8.74 -3.91
CA GLN A 16 -3.60 -8.97 -5.35
C GLN A 16 -4.37 -7.96 -6.20
N LEU A 17 -4.22 -6.69 -5.88
CA LEU A 17 -4.73 -5.62 -6.74
C LEU A 17 -3.90 -5.61 -8.01
N ARG A 18 -4.53 -5.82 -9.15
CA ARG A 18 -3.86 -5.93 -10.44
C ARG A 18 -4.10 -4.71 -11.28
N PHE A 19 -3.03 -4.27 -11.94
CA PHE A 19 -3.14 -3.15 -12.88
C PHE A 19 -2.09 -3.29 -13.96
N HIS A 20 -2.36 -2.67 -15.11
CA HIS A 20 -1.41 -2.59 -16.21
C HIS A 20 -0.75 -1.22 -16.16
N ALA A 21 0.58 -1.20 -16.19
CA ALA A 21 1.33 0.04 -16.08
C ALA A 21 2.67 -0.08 -16.80
N HIS A 22 3.41 1.04 -16.85
CA HIS A 22 4.60 1.16 -17.69
C HIS A 22 5.86 1.45 -16.87
N HIS A 23 5.91 0.93 -15.64
CA HIS A 23 7.04 1.16 -14.74
C HIS A 23 8.21 0.26 -15.08
N GLY A 24 9.41 0.78 -14.94
CA GLY A 24 10.64 0.05 -15.16
C GLY A 24 11.70 0.90 -15.83
N LEU A 25 12.92 0.34 -15.90
CA LEU A 25 14.09 1.04 -16.46
C LEU A 25 14.15 0.94 -17.99
N LEU A 26 13.65 -0.15 -18.57
CA LEU A 26 13.82 -0.42 -19.99
C LEU A 26 12.80 0.34 -20.86
N PRO A 27 13.20 0.80 -22.05
CA PRO A 27 12.26 1.46 -22.97
C PRO A 27 11.07 0.57 -23.35
N GLU A 28 11.27 -0.73 -23.46
CA GLU A 28 10.22 -1.68 -23.78
C GLU A 28 9.13 -1.70 -22.70
N GLU A 29 9.53 -1.56 -21.44
CA GLU A 29 8.59 -1.49 -20.33
C GLU A 29 7.76 -0.20 -20.40
N ALA A 30 8.36 0.90 -20.82
CA ALA A 30 7.66 2.16 -20.99
C ALA A 30 6.67 2.12 -22.16
N THR A 31 7.01 1.40 -23.23
CA THR A 31 6.20 1.35 -24.43
C THR A 31 5.06 0.33 -24.34
N LEU A 32 5.38 -0.89 -23.94
CA LEU A 32 4.41 -1.99 -23.91
C LEU A 32 3.67 -2.09 -22.59
N GLY A 33 4.36 -1.76 -21.51
CA GLY A 33 3.81 -1.95 -20.19
C GLY A 33 3.70 -3.42 -19.80
N GLN A 34 3.21 -3.65 -18.60
CA GLN A 34 2.96 -5.01 -18.12
C GLN A 34 2.02 -4.99 -16.95
N ARG A 35 1.58 -6.17 -16.54
CA ARG A 35 0.75 -6.31 -15.35
C ARG A 35 1.63 -6.25 -14.10
N PHE A 36 1.17 -5.48 -13.12
CA PHE A 36 1.73 -5.44 -11.78
C PHE A 36 0.69 -5.96 -10.80
N VAL A 37 1.15 -6.47 -9.68
CA VAL A 37 0.29 -6.92 -8.60
C VAL A 37 0.72 -6.21 -7.33
N LEU A 38 -0.24 -5.70 -6.58
CA LEU A 38 0.01 -4.97 -5.35
C LEU A 38 -0.78 -5.57 -4.19
N ASP A 39 -0.09 -5.79 -3.09
CA ASP A 39 -0.71 -6.11 -1.81
C ASP A 39 -0.55 -4.91 -0.90
N LEU A 40 -1.66 -4.50 -0.29
CA LEU A 40 -1.68 -3.41 0.69
C LEU A 40 -2.13 -3.95 2.03
N GLU A 41 -1.42 -3.57 3.07
CA GLU A 41 -1.85 -3.78 4.43
C GLU A 41 -1.73 -2.46 5.16
N CYS A 42 -2.80 -2.01 5.78
CA CYS A 42 -2.78 -0.77 6.54
C CYS A 42 -3.64 -0.88 7.78
N ALA A 43 -3.40 0.00 8.73
CA ALA A 43 -4.08 -0.08 10.01
C ALA A 43 -4.31 1.30 10.60
N TYR A 44 -5.34 1.40 11.42
CA TYR A 44 -5.68 2.61 12.14
C TYR A 44 -6.46 2.27 13.40
N HIS A 45 -6.45 3.17 14.37
CA HIS A 45 -7.25 3.04 15.56
C HIS A 45 -8.63 3.66 15.33
N PRO A 46 -9.69 3.09 15.94
CA PRO A 46 -11.01 3.71 15.85
C PRO A 46 -10.96 5.15 16.34
N PRO A 47 -11.61 6.09 15.62
CA PRO A 47 -11.60 7.50 16.07
C PRO A 47 -12.43 7.75 17.31
N SER A 48 -13.27 6.80 17.70
CA SER A 48 -14.11 6.93 18.90
C SER A 48 -14.35 5.57 19.55
N GLU A 49 -14.58 5.60 20.84
CA GLU A 49 -15.01 4.45 21.64
C GLU A 49 -16.31 4.83 22.36
N PRO A 50 -17.37 4.05 22.28
CA PRO A 50 -17.48 2.82 21.50
C PRO A 50 -17.50 3.08 20.00
N TRP A 51 -17.19 2.05 19.23
CA TRP A 51 -17.25 2.14 17.76
C TRP A 51 -18.67 2.41 17.29
N THR A 52 -18.82 3.31 16.31
CA THR A 52 -20.09 3.62 15.70
C THR A 52 -20.08 3.23 14.23
N ASP A 53 -21.22 2.79 13.74
CA ASP A 53 -21.37 2.32 12.36
C ASP A 53 -21.56 3.50 11.41
N GLU A 54 -20.52 4.36 11.34
CA GLU A 54 -20.54 5.59 10.56
C GLU A 54 -19.45 5.55 9.50
N LEU A 55 -19.81 5.84 8.26
CA LEU A 55 -18.84 5.85 7.16
C LEU A 55 -17.72 6.85 7.40
N SER A 56 -18.00 7.96 8.05
CA SER A 56 -17.00 8.98 8.35
C SER A 56 -15.92 8.51 9.33
N HIS A 57 -16.16 7.41 10.04
CA HIS A 57 -15.22 6.87 11.01
C HIS A 57 -14.31 5.77 10.44
N THR A 58 -14.54 5.38 9.20
CA THR A 58 -13.75 4.34 8.55
C THR A 58 -12.78 4.91 7.53
N VAL A 59 -11.85 4.08 7.11
CA VAL A 59 -11.04 4.32 5.91
C VAL A 59 -11.65 3.45 4.83
N SER A 60 -12.13 4.06 3.75
CA SER A 60 -12.80 3.33 2.67
C SER A 60 -11.79 2.57 1.83
N TYR A 61 -11.91 1.24 1.78
CA TYR A 61 -11.03 0.45 0.93
C TYR A 61 -11.27 0.70 -0.56
N ALA A 62 -12.49 1.13 -0.93
CA ALA A 62 -12.75 1.50 -2.32
C ALA A 62 -11.96 2.75 -2.71
N GLU A 63 -11.88 3.74 -1.82
CA GLU A 63 -11.09 4.93 -2.05
C GLU A 63 -9.59 4.64 -2.05
N LEU A 64 -9.15 3.71 -1.19
CA LEU A 64 -7.76 3.26 -1.21
C LEU A 64 -7.39 2.68 -2.58
N CYS A 65 -8.24 1.80 -3.12
CA CYS A 65 -8.02 1.23 -4.44
C CYS A 65 -7.98 2.29 -5.53
N GLU A 66 -8.88 3.26 -5.46
CA GLU A 66 -8.97 4.34 -6.45
C GLU A 66 -7.69 5.18 -6.47
N GLN A 67 -7.20 5.56 -5.30
CA GLN A 67 -5.99 6.37 -5.19
C GLN A 67 -4.76 5.62 -5.70
N ILE A 68 -4.66 4.34 -5.37
CA ILE A 68 -3.55 3.51 -5.82
C ILE A 68 -3.58 3.35 -7.33
N ARG A 69 -4.74 3.01 -7.88
CA ARG A 69 -4.90 2.81 -9.32
C ARG A 69 -4.55 4.07 -10.09
N GLU A 70 -5.10 5.21 -9.66
CA GLU A 70 -4.84 6.49 -10.29
C GLU A 70 -3.35 6.80 -10.36
N LEU A 71 -2.66 6.64 -9.23
CA LEU A 71 -1.23 6.89 -9.18
C LEU A 71 -0.45 5.94 -10.08
N CYS A 72 -0.77 4.65 -10.04
CA CYS A 72 -0.05 3.63 -10.79
C CYS A 72 -0.25 3.75 -12.30
N GLU A 73 -1.45 4.14 -12.74
CA GLU A 73 -1.79 4.24 -14.16
C GLU A 73 -1.42 5.59 -14.78
N GLN A 74 -1.42 6.66 -14.00
CA GLN A 74 -1.19 8.02 -14.52
C GLN A 74 0.27 8.46 -14.50
N ARG A 75 1.09 7.87 -13.66
CA ARG A 75 2.50 8.22 -13.55
C ARG A 75 3.39 7.02 -13.86
N ARG A 76 4.54 7.29 -14.48
CA ARG A 76 5.54 6.26 -14.75
C ARG A 76 6.73 6.45 -13.82
N PHE A 77 7.16 5.35 -13.21
CA PHE A 77 8.34 5.33 -12.35
C PHE A 77 9.37 4.35 -12.93
N LYS A 78 10.63 4.72 -12.87
CA LYS A 78 11.71 3.85 -13.32
C LYS A 78 11.97 2.72 -12.32
N LEU A 79 11.77 2.98 -11.05
CA LEU A 79 12.06 2.04 -9.97
C LEU A 79 10.77 1.68 -9.23
N LEU A 80 10.63 0.41 -8.87
CA LEU A 80 9.51 -0.03 -8.04
C LEU A 80 9.54 0.63 -6.67
N GLU A 81 10.73 0.87 -6.13
CA GLU A 81 10.90 1.59 -4.87
C GLU A 81 10.27 2.99 -4.94
N SER A 82 10.46 3.69 -6.05
CA SER A 82 9.88 5.02 -6.24
C SER A 82 8.36 4.96 -6.29
N LEU A 83 7.82 3.94 -6.95
CA LEU A 83 6.37 3.74 -7.01
C LEU A 83 5.83 3.41 -5.62
N ALA A 84 6.49 2.52 -4.89
CA ALA A 84 6.08 2.17 -3.53
C ALA A 84 6.07 3.39 -2.62
N ASP A 85 7.12 4.21 -2.67
CA ASP A 85 7.22 5.44 -1.89
C ASP A 85 6.10 6.41 -2.24
N ALA A 86 5.84 6.61 -3.53
CA ALA A 86 4.77 7.48 -3.98
C ALA A 86 3.39 7.02 -3.50
N ILE A 87 3.17 5.71 -3.49
CA ILE A 87 1.91 5.13 -2.99
C ILE A 87 1.77 5.43 -1.50
N VAL A 88 2.79 5.15 -0.71
CA VAL A 88 2.75 5.40 0.74
C VAL A 88 2.48 6.88 1.03
N GLU A 89 3.18 7.79 0.34
CA GLU A 89 2.98 9.21 0.54
C GLU A 89 1.58 9.68 0.14
N ARG A 90 1.03 9.14 -0.96
CA ARG A 90 -0.33 9.45 -1.38
C ARG A 90 -1.35 8.99 -0.34
N LEU A 91 -1.19 7.77 0.18
CA LEU A 91 -2.11 7.23 1.16
C LEU A 91 -2.03 7.99 2.49
N ARG A 92 -0.84 8.39 2.90
CA ARG A 92 -0.69 9.21 4.11
C ARG A 92 -1.40 10.56 3.97
N ALA A 93 -1.28 11.18 2.81
CA ALA A 93 -1.89 12.48 2.56
C ALA A 93 -3.42 12.40 2.49
N GLU A 94 -3.93 11.39 1.78
CA GLU A 94 -5.37 11.26 1.55
C GLU A 94 -6.11 10.60 2.73
N PHE A 95 -5.41 9.79 3.51
CA PHE A 95 -6.02 9.05 4.62
C PHE A 95 -5.23 9.28 5.91
N PRO A 96 -5.38 10.47 6.52
CA PRO A 96 -4.58 10.81 7.70
C PRO A 96 -4.84 9.95 8.94
N LYS A 97 -5.92 9.16 8.94
CA LYS A 97 -6.18 8.20 10.02
C LYS A 97 -5.21 7.03 10.02
N LEU A 98 -4.58 6.72 8.89
CA LEU A 98 -3.69 5.58 8.80
C LEU A 98 -2.44 5.79 9.64
N GLU A 99 -2.08 4.78 10.42
CA GLU A 99 -0.90 4.79 11.28
C GLU A 99 0.14 3.75 10.85
N TYR A 100 -0.25 2.80 10.02
CA TYR A 100 0.63 1.79 9.48
C TYR A 100 0.25 1.53 8.03
N ILE A 101 1.24 1.44 7.16
CA ILE A 101 1.04 1.11 5.75
C ILE A 101 2.17 0.19 5.31
N ARG A 102 1.79 -0.93 4.72
CA ARG A 102 2.71 -1.85 4.08
C ARG A 102 2.27 -2.04 2.64
N VAL A 103 3.16 -1.78 1.71
CA VAL A 103 2.93 -1.95 0.27
C VAL A 103 3.92 -2.98 -0.24
N CYS A 104 3.43 -4.00 -0.93
CA CYS A 104 4.26 -4.97 -1.61
C CYS A 104 3.90 -4.97 -3.10
N LEU A 105 4.85 -4.56 -3.92
CA LEU A 105 4.70 -4.50 -5.38
C LEU A 105 5.36 -5.71 -6.00
N HIS A 106 4.60 -6.47 -6.78
CA HIS A 106 5.07 -7.64 -7.48
C HIS A 106 5.15 -7.35 -8.97
N LYS A 107 6.26 -7.74 -9.56
CA LYS A 107 6.49 -7.66 -10.99
C LYS A 107 6.60 -9.08 -11.53
N PRO A 108 5.49 -9.66 -12.02
CA PRO A 108 5.48 -11.06 -12.44
C PRO A 108 6.33 -11.35 -13.68
N SER A 109 6.49 -10.34 -14.55
CA SER A 109 7.31 -10.50 -15.76
C SER A 109 8.56 -9.65 -15.61
N VAL A 110 9.69 -10.31 -15.32
CA VAL A 110 10.95 -9.63 -15.11
C VAL A 110 11.81 -9.79 -16.36
N PRO A 111 12.31 -8.69 -16.96
CA PRO A 111 13.12 -8.77 -18.17
C PRO A 111 14.58 -9.17 -17.85
N LEU A 112 14.74 -10.32 -17.22
CA LEU A 112 16.04 -10.87 -16.86
C LEU A 112 16.17 -12.29 -17.43
N ALA A 113 17.38 -12.65 -17.82
CA ALA A 113 17.70 -14.02 -18.26
C ALA A 113 17.91 -14.94 -17.07
N ALA A 114 17.20 -14.73 -15.97
CA ALA A 114 17.29 -15.51 -14.75
C ALA A 114 16.02 -16.32 -14.55
N LEU A 115 16.19 -17.49 -13.90
CA LEU A 115 15.06 -18.36 -13.57
C LEU A 115 14.49 -17.92 -12.22
N LEU A 116 13.49 -17.05 -12.28
CA LEU A 116 12.75 -16.63 -11.09
C LEU A 116 11.29 -16.41 -11.45
N ASP A 117 10.40 -16.55 -10.45
CA ASP A 117 8.96 -16.42 -10.68
C ASP A 117 8.55 -14.97 -10.79
N GLU A 118 9.11 -14.13 -9.94
CA GLU A 118 8.79 -12.71 -9.92
C GLU A 118 9.85 -11.94 -9.15
N ALA A 119 9.80 -10.62 -9.27
CA ALA A 119 10.51 -9.72 -8.37
C ALA A 119 9.48 -8.95 -7.56
N ALA A 120 9.81 -8.62 -6.32
CA ALA A 120 8.92 -7.86 -5.45
C ALA A 120 9.71 -6.84 -4.64
N VAL A 121 9.07 -5.70 -4.38
CA VAL A 121 9.61 -4.66 -3.50
C VAL A 121 8.56 -4.37 -2.45
N GLU A 122 8.98 -4.34 -1.19
CA GLU A 122 8.10 -4.05 -0.07
C GLU A 122 8.58 -2.80 0.65
N LEU A 123 7.65 -1.92 0.98
CA LEU A 123 7.90 -0.73 1.78
C LEU A 123 6.91 -0.69 2.94
N ARG A 124 7.43 -0.46 4.14
CA ARG A 124 6.61 -0.32 5.35
C ARG A 124 6.82 1.06 5.94
N TRP A 125 5.72 1.64 6.39
CA TRP A 125 5.72 2.91 7.11
C TRP A 125 4.82 2.80 8.33
N CYS A 126 5.21 3.43 9.43
CA CYS A 126 4.33 3.57 10.58
C CYS A 126 4.49 4.96 11.19
N SER A 127 3.44 5.43 11.85
CA SER A 127 3.48 6.68 12.59
C SER A 127 4.35 6.51 13.85
N GLU A 128 4.76 7.62 14.45
CA GLU A 128 5.57 7.59 15.66
C GLU A 128 4.82 6.96 16.83
N THR A 129 3.49 7.03 16.81
CA THR A 129 2.65 6.47 17.88
C THR A 129 2.30 5.01 17.68
N TRP A 130 2.66 4.43 16.52
CA TRP A 130 2.33 3.05 16.20
C TRP A 130 3.21 2.08 16.99
N PRO A 131 2.61 1.06 17.67
CA PRO A 131 3.40 0.08 18.40
C PRO A 131 4.27 -0.77 17.46
N ASN A 132 5.59 -0.79 17.73
CA ASN A 132 6.53 -1.55 16.90
C ASN A 132 6.21 -3.04 16.84
N SER A 133 5.64 -3.59 17.89
CA SER A 133 5.27 -5.01 17.94
C SER A 133 4.20 -5.38 16.91
N LEU A 134 3.34 -4.43 16.53
CA LEU A 134 2.34 -4.66 15.50
C LEU A 134 2.92 -4.45 14.10
N ALA A 135 3.88 -3.56 13.95
CA ALA A 135 4.49 -3.26 12.67
C ALA A 135 5.47 -4.34 12.21
N SER A 136 5.99 -5.15 13.13
CA SER A 136 6.99 -6.17 12.82
C SER A 136 6.39 -7.52 12.44
N SER A 137 5.09 -7.68 12.52
CA SER A 137 4.42 -8.95 12.23
C SER A 137 4.48 -9.38 10.77
#